data_f5d1c33cfed5d0be9a85b91cfa2d44a7
#
_entry.id   f5d1c33cfed5d0be9a85b91cfa2d44a7
#
_cell.length_a   1.000
_cell.length_b   1.000
_cell.length_c   1.000
_cell.angle_alpha   90.00
_cell.angle_beta   90.00
_cell.angle_gamma   90.00
#
_symmetry.space_group_name_H-M   'P 1'
#
loop_
_entity.id
_entity.type
_entity.pdbx_description
1 polymer ?
#
loop_
_entity_poly.entity_id
_entity_poly.type
_entity_poly.pdbx_seq_one_letter_code
_entity_poly.pdbx_strand_id
1 'polypeptide(L)'
;MTLSDLSVRRPVFAAVAAIILCVVGLASFTQMTVRELPAVDPPVISISTDYRGASSEVIEERITEVIERQVAGIEGVDRMTSGSRDGSSRINIQFKLSRDLDAAANDVRDAVSRVSADLPLQADPPQIRKADADAQPIIFLGLSSTTLNRLQLTDYANRYLVERVSTVPGVAQVGVGGAQNYAMRIWLDPQAMASRDITVTDVENALNAQNLELPAGSLEAAAKDFTIRVARGYSTAEEFANLPVTSPGDGGYVTRLGDIARVSEEADERRRMFRSNGRDLVGIAVTRQSQARSEERRVGKECRSRW
;
A
#
# COMPACT_ATOMS: atom_id res chain seq x y z
N MET A 1 24.58 23.75 56.78
CA MET A 1 23.15 23.82 57.16
C MET A 1 22.44 22.81 56.29
N THR A 2 21.90 21.80 56.91
CA THR A 2 21.07 20.79 56.20
C THR A 2 19.66 21.33 55.97
N LEU A 3 19.00 20.90 54.90
CA LEU A 3 17.58 21.28 54.61
C LEU A 3 16.65 21.06 55.82
N SER A 4 16.95 20.06 56.64
CA SER A 4 16.27 19.71 57.85
C SER A 4 16.36 20.83 58.91
N ASP A 5 17.53 21.44 59.15
CA ASP A 5 17.72 22.53 60.11
C ASP A 5 16.93 23.79 59.73
N LEU A 6 16.83 24.06 58.41
CA LEU A 6 16.07 25.19 57.91
C LEU A 6 14.58 25.00 58.09
N SER A 7 14.09 23.76 57.87
CA SER A 7 12.67 23.39 58.02
C SER A 7 12.21 23.48 59.46
N VAL A 8 13.02 23.11 60.45
CA VAL A 8 12.70 23.20 61.86
C VAL A 8 12.72 24.66 62.34
N ARG A 9 13.64 25.48 61.86
CA ARG A 9 13.75 26.91 62.27
C ARG A 9 12.69 27.81 61.61
N ARG A 10 12.16 27.42 60.43
CA ARG A 10 11.14 28.19 59.70
C ARG A 10 10.02 27.30 59.19
N PRO A 11 9.07 26.91 60.05
CA PRO A 11 8.02 25.94 59.67
C PRO A 11 7.10 26.44 58.56
N VAL A 12 6.86 27.76 58.48
CA VAL A 12 6.08 28.35 57.37
C VAL A 12 6.75 28.16 56.01
N PHE A 13 8.08 28.34 55.95
CA PHE A 13 8.82 28.10 54.75
C PHE A 13 8.77 26.64 54.29
N ALA A 14 8.87 25.71 55.24
CA ALA A 14 8.75 24.29 54.93
C ALA A 14 7.36 23.91 54.42
N ALA A 15 6.29 24.48 55.02
CA ALA A 15 4.92 24.27 54.56
C ALA A 15 4.67 24.81 53.14
N VAL A 16 5.15 26.01 52.84
CA VAL A 16 5.04 26.62 51.49
C VAL A 16 5.81 25.80 50.45
N ALA A 17 7.04 25.37 50.78
CA ALA A 17 7.81 24.53 49.90
C ALA A 17 7.13 23.17 49.58
N ALA A 18 6.54 22.54 50.60
CA ALA A 18 5.77 21.31 50.45
C ALA A 18 4.52 21.50 49.57
N ILE A 19 3.80 22.61 49.78
CA ILE A 19 2.61 22.92 48.92
C ILE A 19 3.04 23.16 47.48
N ILE A 20 4.14 23.89 47.22
CA ILE A 20 4.65 24.10 45.87
C ILE A 20 5.02 22.77 45.20
N LEU A 21 5.72 21.88 45.93
CA LEU A 21 6.06 20.55 45.42
C LEU A 21 4.80 19.71 45.10
N CYS A 22 3.79 19.77 45.95
CA CYS A 22 2.51 19.10 45.69
C CYS A 22 1.80 19.64 44.43
N VAL A 23 1.76 20.98 44.29
CA VAL A 23 1.15 21.61 43.10
C VAL A 23 1.92 21.28 41.82
N VAL A 24 3.25 21.35 41.85
CA VAL A 24 4.10 20.96 40.73
C VAL A 24 3.93 19.46 40.41
N GLY A 25 3.91 18.61 41.45
CA GLY A 25 3.66 17.18 41.29
C GLY A 25 2.30 16.87 40.65
N LEU A 26 1.25 17.55 41.11
CA LEU A 26 -0.10 17.40 40.57
C LEU A 26 -0.19 17.88 39.11
N ALA A 27 0.43 19.02 38.82
CA ALA A 27 0.51 19.54 37.43
C ALA A 27 1.32 18.62 36.50
N SER A 28 2.43 18.08 36.99
CA SER A 28 3.22 17.10 36.22
C SER A 28 2.45 15.79 36.01
N PHE A 29 1.72 15.32 37.04
CA PHE A 29 0.90 14.12 36.95
C PHE A 29 -0.19 14.22 35.87
N THR A 30 -0.83 15.38 35.73
CA THR A 30 -1.85 15.61 34.67
C THR A 30 -1.25 15.67 33.27
N GLN A 31 0.06 15.88 33.14
CA GLN A 31 0.77 15.87 31.87
C GLN A 31 1.44 14.51 31.54
N MET A 32 1.46 13.58 32.51
CA MET A 32 1.98 12.23 32.25
C MET A 32 0.98 11.43 31.42
N THR A 33 1.45 10.92 30.28
CA THR A 33 0.68 10.03 29.42
C THR A 33 0.72 8.62 30.00
N VAL A 34 -0.43 8.08 30.39
CA VAL A 34 -0.57 6.67 30.78
C VAL A 34 -0.71 5.84 29.49
N ARG A 35 0.26 4.98 29.21
CA ARG A 35 0.18 3.97 28.15
C ARG A 35 -0.18 2.63 28.78
N GLU A 36 -1.09 1.90 28.16
CA GLU A 36 -1.48 0.56 28.59
C GLU A 36 -0.36 -0.47 28.40
N LEU A 37 0.53 -0.23 27.42
CA LEU A 37 1.66 -1.10 27.11
C LEU A 37 2.97 -0.30 27.11
N PRO A 38 4.09 -0.88 27.55
CA PRO A 38 5.41 -0.27 27.37
C PRO A 38 5.66 0.03 25.91
N ALA A 39 6.26 1.17 25.58
CA ALA A 39 6.65 1.53 24.24
C ALA A 39 7.92 0.74 23.80
N VAL A 40 7.81 -0.56 23.76
CA VAL A 40 8.86 -1.47 23.28
C VAL A 40 8.35 -2.07 21.98
N ASP A 41 8.37 -1.29 20.91
CA ASP A 41 8.00 -1.76 19.59
C ASP A 41 9.23 -2.42 18.96
N PRO A 42 9.28 -3.76 18.82
CA PRO A 42 10.38 -4.40 18.12
C PRO A 42 10.39 -3.94 16.67
N PRO A 43 11.59 -3.65 16.11
CA PRO A 43 11.69 -3.26 14.72
C PRO A 43 11.26 -4.44 13.81
N VAL A 44 10.22 -4.22 13.01
CA VAL A 44 9.67 -5.21 12.08
C VAL A 44 9.77 -4.70 10.66
N ILE A 45 10.22 -5.57 9.76
CA ILE A 45 10.22 -5.32 8.32
C ILE A 45 9.30 -6.35 7.65
N SER A 46 8.37 -5.88 6.85
CA SER A 46 7.46 -6.71 6.07
C SER A 46 7.84 -6.67 4.60
N ILE A 47 7.95 -7.86 4.00
CA ILE A 47 8.14 -8.06 2.57
C ILE A 47 6.85 -8.65 2.03
N SER A 48 6.30 -8.07 0.98
CA SER A 48 5.12 -8.59 0.29
C SER A 48 5.38 -8.69 -1.21
N THR A 49 4.97 -9.82 -1.80
CA THR A 49 5.12 -10.09 -3.23
C THR A 49 3.82 -10.70 -3.74
N ASP A 50 3.25 -10.14 -4.80
CA ASP A 50 2.06 -10.66 -5.43
C ASP A 50 2.43 -11.41 -6.72
N TYR A 51 1.86 -12.61 -6.89
CA TYR A 51 1.98 -13.41 -8.10
C TYR A 51 0.60 -13.95 -8.46
N ARG A 52 -0.15 -13.18 -9.20
CA ARG A 52 -1.55 -13.45 -9.50
C ARG A 52 -1.72 -14.74 -10.28
N GLY A 53 -2.65 -15.58 -9.84
CA GLY A 53 -2.98 -16.85 -10.48
C GLY A 53 -2.13 -18.04 -10.03
N ALA A 54 -1.09 -17.83 -9.24
CA ALA A 54 -0.31 -18.92 -8.66
C ALA A 54 -1.01 -19.49 -7.42
N SER A 55 -0.93 -20.81 -7.22
CA SER A 55 -1.39 -21.47 -5.99
C SER A 55 -0.46 -21.16 -4.82
N SER A 56 -0.93 -21.35 -3.59
CA SER A 56 -0.14 -21.14 -2.38
C SER A 56 1.15 -21.97 -2.35
N GLU A 57 1.14 -23.19 -2.88
CA GLU A 57 2.31 -24.05 -3.00
C GLU A 57 3.37 -23.46 -3.93
N VAL A 58 2.95 -22.96 -5.11
CA VAL A 58 3.85 -22.31 -6.06
C VAL A 58 4.42 -21.02 -5.47
N ILE A 59 3.60 -20.25 -4.75
CA ILE A 59 4.05 -19.04 -4.03
C ILE A 59 5.10 -19.40 -2.98
N GLU A 60 4.88 -20.49 -2.22
CA GLU A 60 5.81 -20.93 -1.20
C GLU A 60 7.17 -21.31 -1.79
N GLU A 61 7.18 -22.22 -2.76
CA GLU A 61 8.41 -22.74 -3.36
C GLU A 61 9.18 -21.70 -4.19
N ARG A 62 8.47 -20.87 -4.96
CA ARG A 62 9.09 -19.98 -5.97
C ARG A 62 9.35 -18.57 -5.46
N ILE A 63 8.69 -18.14 -4.39
CA ILE A 63 8.81 -16.78 -3.87
C ILE A 63 9.21 -16.80 -2.40
N THR A 64 8.38 -17.41 -1.54
CA THR A 64 8.56 -17.30 -0.10
C THR A 64 9.89 -17.92 0.35
N GLU A 65 10.15 -19.17 0.04
CA GLU A 65 11.40 -19.85 0.41
C GLU A 65 12.64 -19.21 -0.21
N VAL A 66 12.54 -18.71 -1.44
CA VAL A 66 13.66 -18.05 -2.11
C VAL A 66 14.08 -16.80 -1.35
N ILE A 67 13.11 -15.98 -0.96
CA ILE A 67 13.36 -14.75 -0.18
C ILE A 67 13.79 -15.10 1.23
N GLU A 68 13.13 -16.05 1.92
CA GLU A 68 13.46 -16.46 3.28
C GLU A 68 14.92 -16.90 3.42
N ARG A 69 15.38 -17.78 2.54
CA ARG A 69 16.77 -18.26 2.53
C ARG A 69 17.78 -17.11 2.46
N GLN A 70 17.45 -16.05 1.73
CA GLN A 70 18.35 -14.93 1.57
C GLN A 70 18.33 -13.96 2.75
N VAL A 71 17.16 -13.77 3.37
CA VAL A 71 17.02 -12.82 4.49
C VAL A 71 17.34 -13.46 5.85
N ALA A 72 17.32 -14.80 5.95
CA ALA A 72 17.64 -15.53 7.19
C ALA A 72 19.08 -15.28 7.68
N GLY A 73 20.01 -14.94 6.78
CA GLY A 73 21.40 -14.65 7.12
C GLY A 73 21.67 -13.22 7.61
N ILE A 74 20.65 -12.35 7.70
CA ILE A 74 20.83 -10.96 8.12
C ILE A 74 21.08 -10.88 9.61
N GLU A 75 22.08 -10.11 10.00
CA GLU A 75 22.44 -9.94 11.40
C GLU A 75 21.34 -9.24 12.21
N GLY A 76 21.07 -9.76 13.40
CA GLY A 76 20.11 -9.16 14.34
C GLY A 76 18.66 -9.60 14.12
N VAL A 77 18.39 -10.54 13.23
CA VAL A 77 17.07 -11.18 13.13
C VAL A 77 16.79 -11.93 14.43
N ASP A 78 15.62 -11.68 15.01
CA ASP A 78 15.11 -12.36 16.20
C ASP A 78 14.08 -13.41 15.83
N ARG A 79 13.13 -13.05 14.97
CA ARG A 79 12.08 -13.93 14.49
C ARG A 79 11.70 -13.62 13.05
N MET A 80 11.42 -14.65 12.29
CA MET A 80 10.85 -14.55 10.96
C MET A 80 9.55 -15.35 10.88
N THR A 81 8.51 -14.77 10.31
CA THR A 81 7.23 -15.42 10.07
C THR A 81 6.79 -15.13 8.65
N SER A 82 6.37 -16.17 7.95
CA SER A 82 5.88 -16.06 6.58
C SER A 82 4.48 -16.63 6.43
N GLY A 83 3.81 -16.24 5.37
CA GLY A 83 2.52 -16.77 4.98
C GLY A 83 2.36 -16.73 3.48
N SER A 84 2.20 -17.90 2.89
CA SER A 84 1.92 -18.10 1.48
C SER A 84 0.42 -18.32 1.28
N ARG A 85 -0.18 -17.56 0.37
CA ARG A 85 -1.58 -17.68 -0.03
C ARG A 85 -1.67 -17.68 -1.54
N ASP A 86 -2.80 -18.13 -2.08
CA ASP A 86 -3.05 -18.04 -3.51
C ASP A 86 -2.85 -16.59 -4.00
N GLY A 87 -1.88 -16.42 -4.87
CA GLY A 87 -1.54 -15.14 -5.48
C GLY A 87 -0.68 -14.19 -4.64
N SER A 88 -0.29 -14.51 -3.39
CA SER A 88 0.50 -13.58 -2.58
C SER A 88 1.40 -14.24 -1.54
N SER A 89 2.59 -13.69 -1.35
CA SER A 89 3.54 -14.00 -0.27
C SER A 89 3.67 -12.81 0.67
N ARG A 90 3.79 -13.10 1.96
CA ARG A 90 4.11 -12.10 2.98
C ARG A 90 5.09 -12.67 3.98
N ILE A 91 6.21 -11.96 4.20
CA ILE A 91 7.27 -12.32 5.13
C ILE A 91 7.45 -11.15 6.10
N ASN A 92 7.36 -11.41 7.39
CA ASN A 92 7.62 -10.44 8.44
C ASN A 92 8.87 -10.84 9.21
N ILE A 93 9.83 -9.93 9.27
CA ILE A 93 11.12 -10.12 9.93
C ILE A 93 11.18 -9.19 11.12
N GLN A 94 11.20 -9.75 12.30
CA GLN A 94 11.38 -9.03 13.55
C GLN A 94 12.87 -9.02 13.90
N PHE A 95 13.40 -7.85 14.19
CA PHE A 95 14.79 -7.66 14.61
C PHE A 95 14.88 -7.44 16.11
N LYS A 96 16.08 -7.68 16.67
CA LYS A 96 16.39 -7.34 18.05
C LYS A 96 16.25 -5.85 18.28
N LEU A 97 15.79 -5.46 19.48
CA LEU A 97 15.58 -4.05 19.86
C LEU A 97 16.82 -3.18 19.73
N SER A 98 18.01 -3.77 19.83
CA SER A 98 19.29 -3.07 19.68
C SER A 98 19.64 -2.72 18.23
N ARG A 99 18.89 -3.29 17.26
CA ARG A 99 19.17 -3.09 15.83
C ARG A 99 18.47 -1.84 15.32
N ASP A 100 19.22 -1.00 14.63
CA ASP A 100 18.66 0.16 13.92
C ASP A 100 17.74 -0.31 12.76
N LEU A 101 16.51 0.21 12.72
CA LEU A 101 15.50 -0.19 11.75
C LEU A 101 15.86 0.25 10.32
N ASP A 102 16.54 1.39 10.17
CA ASP A 102 16.93 1.89 8.85
C ASP A 102 18.07 1.05 8.26
N ALA A 103 19.05 0.70 9.06
CA ALA A 103 20.11 -0.21 8.67
C ALA A 103 19.56 -1.59 8.32
N ALA A 104 18.67 -2.16 9.14
CA ALA A 104 18.01 -3.43 8.87
C ALA A 104 17.20 -3.41 7.56
N ALA A 105 16.48 -2.31 7.30
CA ALA A 105 15.69 -2.17 6.06
C ALA A 105 16.59 -2.11 4.81
N ASN A 106 17.78 -1.51 4.90
CA ASN A 106 18.73 -1.50 3.81
C ASN A 106 19.31 -2.91 3.57
N ASP A 107 19.69 -3.62 4.64
CA ASP A 107 20.20 -4.99 4.53
C ASP A 107 19.16 -5.94 3.91
N VAL A 108 17.89 -5.81 4.32
CA VAL A 108 16.78 -6.59 3.73
C VAL A 108 16.61 -6.23 2.26
N ARG A 109 16.68 -4.94 1.89
CA ARG A 109 16.54 -4.51 0.50
C ARG A 109 17.66 -5.07 -0.37
N ASP A 110 18.88 -5.03 0.11
CA ASP A 110 20.04 -5.58 -0.57
C ASP A 110 19.95 -7.10 -0.71
N ALA A 111 19.47 -7.79 0.33
CA ALA A 111 19.26 -9.23 0.30
C ALA A 111 18.19 -9.64 -0.74
N VAL A 112 17.05 -8.97 -0.73
CA VAL A 112 15.95 -9.23 -1.68
C VAL A 112 16.35 -8.87 -3.11
N SER A 113 17.10 -7.79 -3.31
CA SER A 113 17.58 -7.37 -4.63
C SER A 113 18.47 -8.45 -5.28
N ARG A 114 19.29 -9.15 -4.51
CA ARG A 114 20.15 -10.23 -5.04
C ARG A 114 19.36 -11.42 -5.63
N VAL A 115 18.18 -11.69 -5.11
CA VAL A 115 17.33 -12.80 -5.58
C VAL A 115 16.18 -12.37 -6.48
N SER A 116 16.07 -11.09 -6.77
CA SER A 116 14.99 -10.57 -7.64
C SER A 116 14.99 -11.20 -9.03
N ALA A 117 16.17 -11.57 -9.56
CA ALA A 117 16.31 -12.22 -10.87
C ALA A 117 15.88 -13.70 -10.84
N ASP A 118 15.86 -14.33 -9.67
CA ASP A 118 15.47 -15.73 -9.49
C ASP A 118 13.97 -15.91 -9.31
N LEU A 119 13.25 -14.80 -9.10
CA LEU A 119 11.79 -14.80 -8.98
C LEU A 119 11.12 -14.94 -10.36
N PRO A 120 9.92 -15.52 -10.42
CA PRO A 120 9.15 -15.61 -11.68
C PRO A 120 8.95 -14.23 -12.32
N LEU A 121 9.14 -14.12 -13.62
CA LEU A 121 9.00 -12.85 -14.37
C LEU A 121 7.61 -12.22 -14.26
N GLN A 122 6.58 -13.04 -14.02
CA GLN A 122 5.19 -12.60 -13.89
C GLN A 122 4.85 -12.19 -12.45
N ALA A 123 5.75 -12.41 -11.49
CA ALA A 123 5.55 -11.94 -10.13
C ALA A 123 5.84 -10.43 -10.03
N ASP A 124 5.01 -9.74 -9.25
CA ASP A 124 5.26 -8.33 -8.96
C ASP A 124 6.56 -8.18 -8.14
N PRO A 125 7.33 -7.11 -8.33
CA PRO A 125 8.53 -6.87 -7.55
C PRO A 125 8.25 -6.86 -6.04
N PRO A 126 9.11 -7.49 -5.20
CA PRO A 126 8.93 -7.51 -3.75
C PRO A 126 8.88 -6.10 -3.16
N GLN A 127 7.83 -5.81 -2.41
CA GLN A 127 7.66 -4.54 -1.70
C GLN A 127 8.13 -4.69 -0.25
N ILE A 128 9.12 -3.90 0.13
CA ILE A 128 9.71 -3.89 1.46
C ILE A 128 9.20 -2.66 2.21
N ARG A 129 8.57 -2.89 3.35
CA ARG A 129 8.02 -1.85 4.21
C ARG A 129 8.50 -2.04 5.65
N LYS A 130 8.84 -0.93 6.30
CA LYS A 130 8.98 -0.91 7.75
C LYS A 130 7.59 -1.04 8.33
N ALA A 131 7.37 -2.05 9.14
CA ALA A 131 6.10 -2.27 9.82
C ALA A 131 6.27 -1.93 11.30
N ASP A 132 5.42 -1.08 11.81
CA ASP A 132 5.25 -0.98 13.25
C ASP A 132 4.44 -2.22 13.69
N ALA A 133 4.94 -2.97 14.66
CA ALA A 133 4.28 -4.17 15.17
C ALA A 133 2.84 -3.87 15.68
N ASP A 134 2.62 -2.65 16.13
CA ASP A 134 1.35 -2.14 16.67
C ASP A 134 0.62 -1.15 15.74
N ALA A 135 1.02 -1.07 14.48
CA ALA A 135 0.43 -0.14 13.51
C ALA A 135 -1.01 -0.53 13.13
N GLN A 136 -1.91 -0.53 14.12
CA GLN A 136 -3.33 -0.68 13.85
C GLN A 136 -3.93 0.66 13.41
N PRO A 137 -4.86 0.64 12.44
CA PRO A 137 -5.61 1.84 12.09
C PRO A 137 -6.37 2.39 13.30
N ILE A 138 -6.18 3.66 13.59
CA ILE A 138 -6.84 4.35 14.70
C ILE A 138 -8.18 4.94 14.31
N ILE A 139 -8.39 5.18 13.03
CA ILE A 139 -9.62 5.77 12.48
C ILE A 139 -10.03 4.98 11.24
N PHE A 140 -11.31 4.60 11.20
CA PHE A 140 -11.95 4.05 10.02
C PHE A 140 -13.04 5.02 9.55
N LEU A 141 -12.92 5.49 8.33
CA LEU A 141 -13.90 6.35 7.68
C LEU A 141 -14.59 5.55 6.56
N GLY A 142 -15.90 5.66 6.48
CA GLY A 142 -16.69 5.06 5.40
C GLY A 142 -17.13 6.14 4.41
N LEU A 143 -16.74 5.99 3.14
CA LEU A 143 -17.14 6.88 2.06
C LEU A 143 -18.28 6.24 1.27
N SER A 144 -19.41 6.93 1.17
CA SER A 144 -20.57 6.52 0.38
C SER A 144 -21.06 7.66 -0.49
N SER A 145 -21.67 7.32 -1.61
CA SER A 145 -22.32 8.28 -2.51
C SER A 145 -23.62 7.67 -3.04
N THR A 146 -24.57 8.53 -3.36
CA THR A 146 -25.81 8.15 -4.05
C THR A 146 -25.70 8.31 -5.56
N THR A 147 -24.67 9.03 -6.04
CA THR A 147 -24.48 9.39 -7.45
C THR A 147 -23.26 8.72 -8.08
N LEU A 148 -22.22 8.46 -7.28
CA LEU A 148 -20.97 7.84 -7.74
C LEU A 148 -21.03 6.33 -7.53
N ASN A 149 -20.60 5.59 -8.53
CA ASN A 149 -20.37 4.16 -8.40
C ASN A 149 -19.10 3.89 -7.59
N ARG A 150 -18.84 2.62 -7.21
CA ARG A 150 -17.70 2.25 -6.36
C ARG A 150 -16.34 2.55 -7.01
N LEU A 151 -16.22 2.38 -8.33
CA LEU A 151 -14.99 2.69 -9.08
C LEU A 151 -14.68 4.19 -9.00
N GLN A 152 -15.69 5.03 -9.30
CA GLN A 152 -15.57 6.49 -9.21
C GLN A 152 -15.30 6.96 -7.77
N LEU A 153 -15.93 6.31 -6.79
CA LEU A 153 -15.73 6.61 -5.38
C LEU A 153 -14.32 6.24 -4.92
N THR A 154 -13.78 5.14 -5.42
CA THR A 154 -12.37 4.73 -5.18
C THR A 154 -11.39 5.72 -5.80
N ASP A 155 -11.63 6.13 -7.04
CA ASP A 155 -10.79 7.12 -7.72
C ASP A 155 -10.81 8.46 -6.97
N TYR A 156 -12.00 8.91 -6.55
CA TYR A 156 -12.14 10.11 -5.72
C TYR A 156 -11.40 9.99 -4.38
N ALA A 157 -11.52 8.84 -3.70
CA ALA A 157 -10.82 8.61 -2.44
C ALA A 157 -9.29 8.68 -2.63
N ASN A 158 -8.75 8.02 -3.64
CA ASN A 158 -7.32 7.97 -3.93
C ASN A 158 -6.76 9.36 -4.29
N ARG A 159 -7.43 10.09 -5.17
CA ARG A 159 -6.93 11.38 -5.68
C ARG A 159 -7.07 12.52 -4.68
N TYR A 160 -8.14 12.55 -3.92
CA TYR A 160 -8.45 13.72 -3.10
C TYR A 160 -8.33 13.48 -1.60
N LEU A 161 -8.72 12.32 -1.11
CA LEU A 161 -8.76 12.07 0.34
C LEU A 161 -7.47 11.46 0.86
N VAL A 162 -6.93 10.46 0.17
CA VAL A 162 -5.69 9.79 0.58
C VAL A 162 -4.54 10.79 0.65
N GLU A 163 -4.35 11.61 -0.38
CA GLU A 163 -3.28 12.61 -0.39
C GLU A 163 -3.43 13.62 0.75
N ARG A 164 -4.62 14.18 0.94
CA ARG A 164 -4.86 15.17 1.99
C ARG A 164 -4.70 14.61 3.40
N VAL A 165 -5.16 13.38 3.63
CA VAL A 165 -5.05 12.75 4.94
C VAL A 165 -3.62 12.31 5.21
N SER A 166 -2.87 11.86 4.19
CA SER A 166 -1.47 11.45 4.33
C SER A 166 -0.53 12.61 4.69
N THR A 167 -0.89 13.85 4.36
CA THR A 167 -0.10 15.03 4.71
C THR A 167 -0.34 15.55 6.14
N VAL A 168 -1.32 14.96 6.86
CA VAL A 168 -1.60 15.36 8.24
C VAL A 168 -0.47 14.88 9.16
N PRO A 169 0.13 15.79 9.98
CA PRO A 169 1.16 15.39 10.93
C PRO A 169 0.69 14.26 11.86
N GLY A 170 1.51 13.24 12.06
CA GLY A 170 1.17 12.08 12.89
C GLY A 170 0.48 10.93 12.13
N VAL A 171 0.15 11.09 10.87
CA VAL A 171 -0.34 10.00 10.01
C VAL A 171 0.85 9.26 9.40
N ALA A 172 0.90 7.94 9.59
CA ALA A 172 1.91 7.08 8.98
C ALA A 172 1.47 6.56 7.62
N GLN A 173 0.23 6.12 7.53
CA GLN A 173 -0.31 5.50 6.33
C GLN A 173 -1.84 5.68 6.26
N VAL A 174 -2.33 5.85 5.04
CA VAL A 174 -3.76 5.83 4.72
C VAL A 174 -4.01 4.67 3.78
N GLY A 175 -4.80 3.69 4.24
CA GLY A 175 -5.20 2.53 3.45
C GLY A 175 -6.63 2.68 2.94
N VAL A 176 -6.90 2.23 1.72
CA VAL A 176 -8.24 2.21 1.15
C VAL A 176 -8.76 0.78 1.11
N GLY A 177 -9.78 0.49 1.91
CA GLY A 177 -10.43 -0.81 1.98
C GLY A 177 -11.65 -0.91 1.07
N GLY A 178 -11.83 -2.08 0.42
CA GLY A 178 -12.91 -2.27 -0.55
C GLY A 178 -12.74 -1.46 -1.83
N ALA A 179 -11.53 -0.93 -2.07
CA ALA A 179 -11.19 -0.19 -3.28
C ALA A 179 -11.37 -1.08 -4.51
N GLN A 180 -11.87 -0.47 -5.57
CA GLN A 180 -11.97 -1.07 -6.90
C GLN A 180 -11.31 -0.11 -7.89
N ASN A 181 -10.13 -0.49 -8.38
CA ASN A 181 -9.45 0.30 -9.40
C ASN A 181 -10.02 -0.03 -10.78
N TYR A 182 -9.94 0.92 -11.70
CA TYR A 182 -10.30 0.70 -13.09
C TYR A 182 -9.33 -0.28 -13.75
N ALA A 183 -9.88 -1.23 -14.46
CA ALA A 183 -9.14 -2.12 -15.33
C ALA A 183 -9.91 -2.34 -16.64
N MET A 184 -9.19 -2.39 -17.76
CA MET A 184 -9.75 -2.85 -19.01
C MET A 184 -9.80 -4.38 -18.97
N ARG A 185 -10.99 -4.94 -18.89
CA ARG A 185 -11.20 -6.39 -18.85
C ARG A 185 -11.54 -6.92 -20.23
N ILE A 186 -10.77 -7.90 -20.64
CA ILE A 186 -10.92 -8.59 -21.92
C ILE A 186 -11.35 -10.02 -21.61
N TRP A 187 -12.61 -10.33 -21.91
CA TRP A 187 -13.20 -11.66 -21.70
C TRP A 187 -13.11 -12.40 -23.02
N LEU A 188 -12.14 -13.29 -23.14
CA LEU A 188 -11.90 -14.09 -24.34
C LEU A 188 -13.01 -15.13 -24.51
N ASP A 189 -13.48 -15.31 -25.76
CA ASP A 189 -14.39 -16.38 -26.14
C ASP A 189 -13.60 -17.51 -26.78
N PRO A 190 -13.44 -18.67 -26.11
CA PRO A 190 -12.65 -19.78 -26.64
C PRO A 190 -13.18 -20.35 -27.97
N GLN A 191 -14.50 -20.29 -28.21
CA GLN A 191 -15.11 -20.80 -29.44
C GLN A 191 -14.83 -19.86 -30.62
N ALA A 192 -14.97 -18.55 -30.38
CA ALA A 192 -14.65 -17.54 -31.37
C ALA A 192 -13.16 -17.52 -31.73
N MET A 193 -12.27 -17.73 -30.74
CA MET A 193 -10.83 -17.84 -30.94
C MET A 193 -10.47 -19.08 -31.75
N ALA A 194 -11.01 -20.24 -31.38
CA ALA A 194 -10.75 -21.50 -32.08
C ALA A 194 -11.22 -21.46 -33.55
N SER A 195 -12.34 -20.79 -33.82
CA SER A 195 -12.85 -20.65 -35.19
C SER A 195 -11.97 -19.79 -36.12
N ARG A 196 -11.06 -19.01 -35.55
CA ARG A 196 -10.16 -18.08 -36.25
C ARG A 196 -8.68 -18.45 -36.07
N ASP A 197 -8.41 -19.60 -35.45
CA ASP A 197 -7.04 -20.10 -35.18
C ASP A 197 -6.19 -19.10 -34.40
N ILE A 198 -6.80 -18.36 -33.49
CA ILE A 198 -6.14 -17.36 -32.62
C ILE A 198 -5.93 -17.96 -31.25
N THR A 199 -4.71 -17.83 -30.73
CA THR A 199 -4.32 -18.26 -29.40
C THR A 199 -4.34 -17.09 -28.40
N VAL A 200 -4.33 -17.40 -27.09
CA VAL A 200 -4.20 -16.39 -26.05
C VAL A 200 -2.89 -15.60 -26.19
N THR A 201 -1.82 -16.28 -26.58
CA THR A 201 -0.51 -15.66 -26.81
C THR A 201 -0.54 -14.63 -27.94
N ASP A 202 -1.33 -14.88 -29.00
CA ASP A 202 -1.48 -13.91 -30.11
C ASP A 202 -2.19 -12.64 -29.63
N VAL A 203 -3.20 -12.78 -28.78
CA VAL A 203 -3.89 -11.65 -28.13
C VAL A 203 -2.93 -10.87 -27.19
N GLU A 204 -2.15 -11.57 -26.36
CA GLU A 204 -1.15 -10.94 -25.50
C GLU A 204 -0.08 -10.19 -26.30
N ASN A 205 0.42 -10.80 -27.37
CA ASN A 205 1.39 -10.16 -28.24
C ASN A 205 0.82 -8.92 -28.92
N ALA A 206 -0.42 -8.99 -29.42
CA ALA A 206 -1.09 -7.84 -30.03
C ALA A 206 -1.30 -6.70 -29.02
N LEU A 207 -1.73 -7.01 -27.79
CA LEU A 207 -1.87 -6.02 -26.73
C LEU A 207 -0.53 -5.38 -26.37
N ASN A 208 0.50 -6.18 -26.17
CA ASN A 208 1.85 -5.70 -25.85
C ASN A 208 2.46 -4.86 -26.97
N ALA A 209 2.24 -5.22 -28.24
CA ALA A 209 2.78 -4.49 -29.37
C ALA A 209 2.09 -3.15 -29.61
N GLN A 210 0.79 -3.05 -29.34
CA GLN A 210 0.01 -1.87 -29.70
C GLN A 210 -0.36 -0.96 -28.51
N ASN A 211 -0.26 -1.45 -27.26
CA ASN A 211 -0.50 -0.65 -26.07
C ASN A 211 0.81 -0.08 -25.47
N LEU A 212 1.74 0.32 -26.35
CA LEU A 212 3.01 0.91 -25.95
C LEU A 212 2.94 2.44 -26.02
N GLU A 213 3.35 3.09 -24.94
CA GLU A 213 3.64 4.52 -24.91
C GLU A 213 5.16 4.67 -25.11
N LEU A 214 5.57 4.97 -26.35
CA LEU A 214 6.99 5.13 -26.66
C LEU A 214 7.36 6.62 -26.69
N PRO A 215 8.44 7.02 -26.00
CA PRO A 215 9.01 8.34 -26.19
C PRO A 215 9.55 8.45 -27.62
N ALA A 216 8.98 9.37 -28.42
CA ALA A 216 9.38 9.57 -29.81
C ALA A 216 10.55 10.56 -29.96
N GLY A 217 11.18 10.98 -28.86
CA GLY A 217 12.27 11.93 -28.85
C GLY A 217 11.84 13.38 -28.66
N SER A 218 12.75 14.30 -28.90
CA SER A 218 12.50 15.75 -28.85
C SER A 218 12.88 16.42 -30.16
N LEU A 219 12.12 17.42 -30.54
CA LEU A 219 12.43 18.33 -31.64
C LEU A 219 13.07 19.58 -31.05
N GLU A 220 14.36 19.72 -31.30
CA GLU A 220 15.10 20.92 -30.88
C GLU A 220 14.87 22.05 -31.90
N ALA A 221 14.25 23.12 -31.45
CA ALA A 221 14.10 24.34 -32.22
C ALA A 221 14.84 25.49 -31.54
N ALA A 222 15.25 26.49 -32.30
CA ALA A 222 16.11 27.59 -31.80
C ALA A 222 15.55 28.36 -30.60
N ALA A 223 14.27 28.24 -30.27
CA ALA A 223 13.61 28.95 -29.16
C ALA A 223 12.90 28.04 -28.15
N LYS A 224 12.60 26.80 -28.46
CA LYS A 224 11.89 25.84 -27.58
C LYS A 224 12.11 24.42 -28.04
N ASP A 225 12.30 23.52 -27.06
CA ASP A 225 12.34 22.07 -27.30
C ASP A 225 10.91 21.51 -27.20
N PHE A 226 10.51 20.72 -28.20
CA PHE A 226 9.23 20.04 -28.21
C PHE A 226 9.46 18.54 -27.97
N THR A 227 8.95 18.03 -26.85
CA THR A 227 8.92 16.59 -26.60
C THR A 227 7.81 15.96 -27.43
N ILE A 228 8.16 15.04 -28.32
CA ILE A 228 7.18 14.27 -29.10
C ILE A 228 6.81 13.03 -28.32
N ARG A 229 5.52 12.84 -28.07
CA ARG A 229 4.97 11.62 -27.49
C ARG A 229 4.10 10.93 -28.52
N VAL A 230 4.27 9.64 -28.68
CA VAL A 230 3.28 8.82 -29.36
C VAL A 230 2.11 8.65 -28.38
N ALA A 231 0.95 9.16 -28.73
CA ALA A 231 -0.25 8.98 -27.92
C ALA A 231 -0.59 7.49 -27.82
N ARG A 232 -1.10 7.05 -26.69
CA ARG A 232 -1.68 5.71 -26.56
C ARG A 232 -2.73 5.52 -27.66
N GLY A 233 -2.62 4.43 -28.39
CA GLY A 233 -3.55 4.15 -29.49
C GLY A 233 -4.95 3.80 -29.00
N TYR A 234 -5.06 3.29 -27.76
CA TYR A 234 -6.30 2.74 -27.19
C TYR A 234 -6.48 3.19 -25.75
N SER A 235 -7.60 3.84 -25.45
CA SER A 235 -7.95 4.35 -24.11
C SER A 235 -9.33 3.92 -23.64
N THR A 236 -10.23 3.60 -24.56
CA THR A 236 -11.62 3.21 -24.27
C THR A 236 -11.87 1.74 -24.62
N ALA A 237 -12.88 1.12 -24.02
CA ALA A 237 -13.26 -0.26 -24.31
C ALA A 237 -13.59 -0.45 -25.80
N GLU A 238 -14.17 0.56 -26.43
CA GLU A 238 -14.54 0.53 -27.85
C GLU A 238 -13.30 0.58 -28.76
N GLU A 239 -12.30 1.39 -28.40
CA GLU A 239 -11.03 1.42 -29.09
C GLU A 239 -10.27 0.11 -28.97
N PHE A 240 -10.20 -0.48 -27.78
CA PHE A 240 -9.61 -1.81 -27.56
C PHE A 240 -10.34 -2.91 -28.32
N ALA A 241 -11.66 -2.85 -28.44
CA ALA A 241 -12.42 -3.82 -29.25
C ALA A 241 -12.03 -3.76 -30.74
N ASN A 242 -11.56 -2.61 -31.22
CA ASN A 242 -11.09 -2.44 -32.59
C ASN A 242 -9.62 -2.81 -32.81
N LEU A 243 -8.89 -3.20 -31.77
CA LEU A 243 -7.48 -3.60 -31.84
C LEU A 243 -7.33 -4.83 -32.76
N PRO A 244 -6.47 -4.77 -33.81
CA PRO A 244 -6.24 -5.89 -34.70
C PRO A 244 -5.39 -6.97 -34.02
N VAL A 245 -5.89 -8.20 -34.04
CA VAL A 245 -5.18 -9.40 -33.60
C VAL A 245 -4.84 -10.22 -34.83
N THR A 246 -3.54 -10.38 -35.13
CA THR A 246 -3.07 -11.14 -36.28
C THR A 246 -2.64 -12.53 -35.83
N SER A 247 -3.12 -13.57 -36.54
CA SER A 247 -2.59 -14.93 -36.45
C SER A 247 -1.57 -15.17 -37.56
N PRO A 248 -0.52 -15.95 -37.30
CA PRO A 248 0.49 -16.31 -38.37
C PRO A 248 -0.09 -17.03 -39.58
N GLY A 249 -1.33 -17.50 -39.51
CA GLY A 249 -2.00 -18.23 -40.59
C GLY A 249 -3.11 -17.45 -41.31
N ASP A 250 -3.37 -16.20 -40.93
CA ASP A 250 -4.49 -15.43 -41.45
C ASP A 250 -4.21 -14.93 -42.89
N GLY A 251 -4.87 -15.51 -43.86
CA GLY A 251 -4.74 -15.19 -45.29
C GLY A 251 -5.23 -13.79 -45.68
N GLY A 252 -4.91 -12.77 -44.85
CA GLY A 252 -5.20 -11.36 -45.09
C GLY A 252 -6.49 -10.85 -44.43
N TYR A 253 -7.16 -11.63 -43.57
CA TYR A 253 -8.32 -11.18 -42.79
C TYR A 253 -7.83 -10.58 -41.48
N VAL A 254 -8.17 -9.34 -41.21
CA VAL A 254 -7.83 -8.69 -39.94
C VAL A 254 -8.91 -9.00 -38.91
N THR A 255 -8.64 -9.91 -37.98
CA THR A 255 -9.54 -10.17 -36.84
C THR A 255 -9.37 -9.08 -35.79
N ARG A 256 -10.46 -8.50 -35.33
CA ARG A 256 -10.44 -7.51 -34.26
C ARG A 256 -10.65 -8.18 -32.90
N LEU A 257 -10.12 -7.57 -31.84
CA LEU A 257 -10.28 -8.09 -30.50
C LEU A 257 -11.76 -8.25 -30.10
N GLY A 258 -12.64 -7.34 -30.54
CA GLY A 258 -14.08 -7.42 -30.32
C GLY A 258 -14.78 -8.60 -31.01
N ASP A 259 -14.15 -9.23 -32.01
CA ASP A 259 -14.71 -10.41 -32.69
C ASP A 259 -14.47 -11.71 -31.91
N ILE A 260 -13.51 -11.72 -31.00
CA ILE A 260 -13.06 -12.88 -30.20
C ILE A 260 -13.15 -12.65 -28.69
N ALA A 261 -13.49 -11.43 -28.28
CA ALA A 261 -13.54 -11.06 -26.87
C ALA A 261 -14.59 -9.97 -26.60
N ARG A 262 -15.11 -9.96 -25.39
CA ARG A 262 -15.88 -8.83 -24.86
C ARG A 262 -14.92 -7.94 -24.06
N VAL A 263 -14.80 -6.68 -24.47
CA VAL A 263 -14.00 -5.67 -23.78
C VAL A 263 -14.91 -4.79 -22.93
N SER A 264 -14.58 -4.59 -21.67
CA SER A 264 -15.34 -3.74 -20.75
C SER A 264 -14.45 -3.06 -19.71
N GLU A 265 -14.80 -1.83 -19.35
CA GLU A 265 -14.20 -1.15 -18.20
C GLU A 265 -14.85 -1.66 -16.93
N GLU A 266 -14.08 -2.35 -16.10
CA GLU A 266 -14.58 -2.97 -14.88
C GLU A 266 -13.55 -2.82 -13.75
N ALA A 267 -13.91 -3.33 -12.56
CA ALA A 267 -12.97 -3.41 -11.45
C ALA A 267 -11.85 -4.42 -11.73
N ASP A 268 -10.62 -4.07 -11.36
CA ASP A 268 -9.46 -4.98 -11.42
C ASP A 268 -9.67 -6.21 -10.54
N GLU A 269 -10.30 -6.03 -9.38
CA GLU A 269 -10.65 -7.10 -8.47
C GLU A 269 -12.08 -6.93 -7.92
N ARG A 270 -12.94 -7.96 -8.10
CA ARG A 270 -14.32 -7.95 -7.62
C ARG A 270 -14.50 -8.58 -6.23
N ARG A 271 -13.46 -9.26 -5.71
CA ARG A 271 -13.55 -10.05 -4.48
C ARG A 271 -13.48 -9.21 -3.21
N ARG A 272 -12.97 -7.98 -3.29
CA ARG A 272 -12.87 -7.08 -2.15
C ARG A 272 -14.14 -6.26 -1.99
N MET A 273 -14.73 -6.33 -0.81
CA MET A 273 -15.93 -5.58 -0.47
C MET A 273 -15.79 -5.00 0.94
N PHE A 274 -16.15 -3.73 1.09
CA PHE A 274 -16.31 -3.10 2.40
C PHE A 274 -17.76 -2.67 2.55
N ARG A 275 -18.39 -3.10 3.63
CA ARG A 275 -19.81 -2.83 3.89
C ARG A 275 -20.01 -2.36 5.32
N SER A 276 -20.82 -1.33 5.51
CA SER A 276 -21.23 -0.85 6.82
C SER A 276 -22.72 -0.48 6.80
N ASN A 277 -23.45 -0.86 7.84
CA ASN A 277 -24.90 -0.63 7.95
C ASN A 277 -25.70 -1.10 6.73
N GLY A 278 -25.28 -2.24 6.14
CA GLY A 278 -25.95 -2.82 4.97
C GLY A 278 -25.68 -2.10 3.64
N ARG A 279 -24.86 -1.04 3.63
CA ARG A 279 -24.49 -0.28 2.42
C ARG A 279 -23.07 -0.60 2.00
N ASP A 280 -22.85 -0.66 0.71
CA ASP A 280 -21.50 -0.78 0.15
C ASP A 280 -20.80 0.56 0.23
N LEU A 281 -19.58 0.55 0.74
CA LEU A 281 -18.76 1.72 1.02
C LEU A 281 -17.33 1.52 0.50
N VAL A 282 -16.60 2.60 0.38
CA VAL A 282 -15.13 2.59 0.31
C VAL A 282 -14.61 2.96 1.70
N GLY A 283 -13.85 2.07 2.33
CA GLY A 283 -13.29 2.28 3.65
C GLY A 283 -11.96 3.02 3.56
N ILE A 284 -11.72 4.00 4.41
CA ILE A 284 -10.42 4.64 4.58
C ILE A 284 -9.93 4.32 5.98
N ALA A 285 -8.78 3.68 6.09
CA ALA A 285 -8.14 3.31 7.33
C ALA A 285 -6.91 4.20 7.54
N VAL A 286 -6.87 4.94 8.63
CA VAL A 286 -5.78 5.85 8.97
C VAL A 286 -4.93 5.23 10.07
N THR A 287 -3.65 5.01 9.79
CA THR A 287 -2.67 4.48 10.73
C THR A 287 -1.79 5.62 11.23
N ARG A 288 -1.55 5.67 12.54
CA ARG A 288 -0.70 6.69 13.17
C ARG A 288 0.78 6.37 13.02
N GLN A 289 1.63 7.39 13.12
CA GLN A 289 3.07 7.21 13.31
C GLN A 289 3.34 6.71 14.75
N SER A 290 4.34 5.83 14.92
CA SER A 290 4.71 5.25 16.23
C SER A 290 5.01 6.28 17.30
N GLN A 291 5.60 7.42 16.91
CA GLN A 291 5.95 8.51 17.83
C GLN A 291 4.82 9.54 18.04
N ALA A 292 3.72 9.46 17.29
CA ALA A 292 2.60 10.36 17.45
C ALA A 292 1.82 10.00 18.72
N ARG A 293 1.59 11.01 19.59
CA ARG A 293 0.83 10.82 20.82
C ARG A 293 -0.64 10.56 20.49
N SER A 294 -1.22 9.49 21.05
CA SER A 294 -2.64 9.14 20.86
C SER A 294 -3.61 10.18 21.47
N GLU A 295 -3.11 11.13 22.23
CA GLU A 295 -3.91 12.22 22.82
C GLU A 295 -4.23 13.36 21.85
N GLU A 296 -3.59 13.46 20.72
CA GLU A 296 -4.03 14.31 19.60
C GLU A 296 -5.38 13.87 19.02
N ARG A 297 -6.02 12.83 19.64
CA ARG A 297 -7.44 12.51 19.49
C ARG A 297 -8.39 13.72 19.66
N ARG A 298 -7.97 14.79 20.29
CA ARG A 298 -8.78 16.03 20.43
C ARG A 298 -8.97 16.75 19.09
N VAL A 299 -7.98 16.74 18.22
CA VAL A 299 -8.10 17.37 16.89
C VAL A 299 -9.16 16.64 16.04
N GLY A 300 -9.29 15.32 16.16
CA GLY A 300 -10.35 14.56 15.48
C GLY A 300 -11.77 14.87 15.97
N LYS A 301 -11.96 15.37 17.20
CA LYS A 301 -13.26 15.81 17.69
C LYS A 301 -13.63 17.21 17.20
N GLU A 302 -12.67 18.08 17.00
CA GLU A 302 -12.90 19.43 16.45
C GLU A 302 -13.19 19.41 14.95
N CYS A 303 -12.63 18.46 14.20
CA CYS A 303 -13.00 18.24 12.78
C CYS A 303 -14.46 17.77 12.62
N ARG A 304 -15.06 17.13 13.64
CA ARG A 304 -16.47 16.66 13.58
C ARG A 304 -17.50 17.78 13.71
N SER A 305 -17.09 18.94 14.18
CA SER A 305 -17.99 20.11 14.39
C SER A 305 -17.92 21.16 13.28
N ARG A 306 -17.09 20.94 12.23
CA ARG A 306 -16.90 21.90 11.13
C ARG A 306 -17.28 21.38 9.73
N TRP A 307 -17.99 20.20 9.67
CA TRP A 307 -18.57 19.69 8.41
C TRP A 307 -20.08 19.57 8.53
#